data_9c00367d94f56bbe1694f837b41be457
#
_entry.id   9c00367d94f56bbe1694f837b41be457
#
_cell.length_a   1.000
_cell.length_b   1.000
_cell.length_c   1.000
_cell.angle_alpha   90.00
_cell.angle_beta   90.00
_cell.angle_gamma   90.00
#
_symmetry.space_group_name_H-M   'P 1'
#
loop_
_entity.id
_entity.type
_entity.pdbx_description
1 polymer ?
#
loop_
_entity_poly.entity_id
_entity_poly.type
_entity_poly.pdbx_seq_one_letter_code
_entity_poly.pdbx_strand_id
1 'polypeptide(L)'
;MSVHSNVKRVTTHTLQAMKNAGQKISMLTGYDFSMARIIDAAGVDVILVGDSASNVMAGHETTLPITLDQMIYHASSVVRACKRSLIVVARLTFECTDIFIY
;
A
#
# COMPACT_ATOMS: atom_id res chain seq x y z
N MET A 1 -11.03 -4.10 27.01
CA MET A 1 -11.14 -4.72 25.68
C MET A 1 -10.63 -3.79 24.61
N SER A 2 -9.86 -4.28 23.74
CA SER A 2 -9.38 -3.48 22.62
C SER A 2 -10.42 -3.44 21.49
N VAL A 3 -10.80 -2.26 21.06
CA VAL A 3 -11.65 -2.09 19.89
C VAL A 3 -10.99 -2.60 18.62
N HIS A 4 -9.68 -2.76 18.63
CA HIS A 4 -8.92 -3.22 17.48
C HIS A 4 -9.16 -4.70 17.15
N SER A 5 -9.64 -5.50 18.12
CA SER A 5 -9.97 -6.91 17.90
C SER A 5 -11.09 -7.10 16.88
N ASN A 6 -11.89 -6.05 16.61
CA ASN A 6 -13.00 -6.12 15.66
C ASN A 6 -12.64 -5.66 14.25
N VAL A 7 -11.41 -5.20 14.05
CA VAL A 7 -10.96 -4.74 12.73
C VAL A 7 -10.55 -5.94 11.89
N LYS A 8 -11.26 -6.13 10.77
CA LYS A 8 -10.92 -7.17 9.80
C LYS A 8 -10.01 -6.60 8.72
N ARG A 9 -8.92 -7.27 8.47
CA ARG A 9 -8.03 -6.86 7.38
C ARG A 9 -8.67 -7.16 6.03
N VAL A 10 -8.46 -6.23 5.11
CA VAL A 10 -8.79 -6.44 3.70
C VAL A 10 -7.77 -7.42 3.13
N THR A 11 -8.28 -8.44 2.44
CA THR A 11 -7.45 -9.46 1.78
C THR A 11 -7.77 -9.47 0.29
N THR A 12 -7.01 -10.22 -0.49
CA THR A 12 -7.32 -10.43 -1.90
C THR A 12 -8.69 -11.07 -2.07
N HIS A 13 -9.05 -11.97 -1.16
CA HIS A 13 -10.38 -12.59 -1.15
C HIS A 13 -11.48 -11.56 -0.90
N THR A 14 -11.26 -10.61 0.02
CA THR A 14 -12.19 -9.50 0.27
C THR A 14 -12.42 -8.69 -1.00
N LEU A 15 -11.35 -8.36 -1.73
CA LEU A 15 -11.44 -7.59 -2.97
C LEU A 15 -12.24 -8.33 -4.03
N GLN A 16 -12.02 -9.64 -4.16
CA GLN A 16 -12.77 -10.45 -5.12
C GLN A 16 -14.26 -10.49 -4.76
N ALA A 17 -14.59 -10.61 -3.48
CA ALA A 17 -15.97 -10.58 -3.02
C ALA A 17 -16.64 -9.23 -3.29
N MET A 18 -15.93 -8.12 -3.08
CA MET A 18 -16.41 -6.78 -3.40
C MET A 18 -16.70 -6.63 -4.89
N LYS A 19 -15.80 -7.13 -5.74
CA LYS A 19 -15.98 -7.11 -7.19
C LYS A 19 -17.22 -7.89 -7.60
N ASN A 20 -17.40 -9.07 -7.05
CA ASN A 20 -18.54 -9.92 -7.36
C ASN A 20 -19.88 -9.30 -6.92
N ALA A 21 -19.85 -8.53 -5.84
CA ALA A 21 -21.02 -7.81 -5.32
C ALA A 21 -21.26 -6.46 -5.99
N GLY A 22 -20.41 -6.06 -6.93
CA GLY A 22 -20.51 -4.77 -7.61
C GLY A 22 -20.11 -3.58 -6.75
N GLN A 23 -19.39 -3.81 -5.66
CA GLN A 23 -18.89 -2.75 -4.78
C GLN A 23 -17.58 -2.18 -5.32
N LYS A 24 -17.42 -0.86 -5.19
CA LYS A 24 -16.19 -0.20 -5.62
C LYS A 24 -15.10 -0.37 -4.57
N ILE A 25 -13.87 -0.55 -5.04
CA ILE A 25 -12.68 -0.69 -4.22
C ILE A 25 -11.93 0.64 -4.26
N SER A 26 -11.65 1.21 -3.11
CA SER A 26 -10.84 2.43 -3.01
C SER A 26 -9.36 2.08 -2.87
N MET A 27 -8.51 2.84 -3.55
CA MET A 27 -7.07 2.66 -3.51
C MET A 27 -6.37 4.02 -3.53
N LEU A 28 -5.43 4.20 -2.64
CA LEU A 28 -4.57 5.40 -2.60
C LEU A 28 -3.11 4.99 -2.44
N THR A 29 -2.22 5.83 -2.95
CA THR A 29 -0.80 5.68 -2.67
C THR A 29 -0.46 6.20 -1.28
N GLY A 30 0.53 5.58 -0.65
CA GLY A 30 1.06 6.03 0.63
C GLY A 30 2.48 5.52 0.81
N TYR A 31 3.36 6.34 1.38
CA TYR A 31 4.80 6.03 1.41
C TYR A 31 5.41 6.12 2.81
N ASP A 32 4.66 6.58 3.79
CA ASP A 32 5.15 6.77 5.15
C ASP A 32 4.12 6.36 6.20
N PHE A 33 4.60 6.23 7.42
CA PHE A 33 3.78 5.80 8.56
C PHE A 33 2.62 6.75 8.85
N SER A 34 2.87 8.04 8.89
CA SER A 34 1.86 9.01 9.30
C SER A 34 0.70 9.10 8.31
N MET A 35 1.02 9.19 7.02
CA MET A 35 -0.01 9.24 5.98
C MET A 35 -0.76 7.92 5.87
N ALA A 36 -0.06 6.80 5.94
CA ALA A 36 -0.71 5.49 5.86
C ALA A 36 -1.68 5.27 7.02
N ARG A 37 -1.33 5.74 8.20
CA ARG A 37 -2.22 5.66 9.37
C ARG A 37 -3.52 6.42 9.16
N ILE A 38 -3.43 7.61 8.57
CA ILE A 38 -4.60 8.43 8.25
C ILE A 38 -5.45 7.75 7.16
N ILE A 39 -4.82 7.25 6.12
CA ILE A 39 -5.50 6.57 5.01
C ILE A 39 -6.22 5.32 5.52
N ASP A 40 -5.55 4.51 6.32
CA ASP A 40 -6.14 3.31 6.92
C ASP A 40 -7.34 3.64 7.79
N ALA A 41 -7.21 4.66 8.65
CA ALA A 41 -8.29 5.10 9.52
C ALA A 41 -9.48 5.67 8.74
N ALA A 42 -9.24 6.22 7.55
CA ALA A 42 -10.29 6.74 6.68
C ALA A 42 -11.10 5.63 5.98
N GLY A 43 -10.66 4.38 6.08
CA GLY A 43 -11.38 3.24 5.52
C GLY A 43 -11.04 2.93 4.08
N VAL A 44 -9.92 3.40 3.57
CA VAL A 44 -9.44 3.05 2.22
C VAL A 44 -9.10 1.56 2.19
N ASP A 45 -9.51 0.88 1.14
CA ASP A 45 -9.38 -0.58 1.05
C ASP A 45 -7.96 -1.03 0.75
N VAL A 46 -7.26 -0.32 -0.12
CA VAL A 46 -5.92 -0.70 -0.59
C VAL A 46 -5.00 0.50 -0.53
N ILE A 47 -3.80 0.29 -0.01
CA ILE A 47 -2.73 1.29 -0.06
C ILE A 47 -1.63 0.76 -0.98
N LEU A 48 -1.28 1.54 -1.98
CA LEU A 48 -0.20 1.24 -2.91
C LEU A 48 1.08 1.93 -2.45
N VAL A 49 2.11 1.12 -2.21
CA VAL A 49 3.47 1.62 -2.03
C VAL A 49 4.20 1.38 -3.34
N GLY A 50 4.29 2.43 -4.16
CA GLY A 50 4.84 2.31 -5.50
C GLY A 50 6.24 2.89 -5.61
N ASP A 51 6.92 2.52 -6.69
CA ASP A 51 8.21 3.09 -7.06
C ASP A 51 8.13 4.57 -7.43
N SER A 52 6.92 5.10 -7.60
CA SER A 52 6.68 6.54 -7.71
C SER A 52 7.19 7.33 -6.48
N ALA A 53 7.53 6.66 -5.38
CA ALA A 53 8.26 7.28 -4.27
C ALA A 53 9.57 7.93 -4.73
N SER A 54 10.20 7.39 -5.78
CA SER A 54 11.37 7.99 -6.40
C SER A 54 11.08 9.43 -6.86
N ASN A 55 9.91 9.67 -7.42
CA ASN A 55 9.50 10.98 -7.87
C ASN A 55 9.01 11.87 -6.73
N VAL A 56 8.00 11.39 -5.99
CA VAL A 56 7.25 12.24 -5.07
C VAL A 56 7.92 12.40 -3.70
N MET A 57 8.76 11.44 -3.30
CA MET A 57 9.49 11.50 -2.03
C MET A 57 10.93 11.96 -2.22
N ALA A 58 11.61 11.48 -3.25
CA ALA A 58 13.03 11.77 -3.47
C ALA A 58 13.28 12.83 -4.54
N GLY A 59 12.27 13.22 -5.33
CA GLY A 59 12.38 14.27 -6.31
C GLY A 59 13.12 13.89 -7.60
N HIS A 60 13.27 12.60 -7.87
CA HIS A 60 13.87 12.16 -9.14
C HIS A 60 12.88 12.29 -10.29
N GLU A 61 13.40 12.43 -11.50
CA GLU A 61 12.56 12.57 -12.70
C GLU A 61 11.91 11.25 -13.12
N THR A 62 12.51 10.12 -12.74
CA THR A 62 12.01 8.77 -13.09
C THR A 62 11.91 7.90 -11.84
N THR A 63 11.28 6.74 -12.00
CA THR A 63 11.17 5.75 -10.91
C THR A 63 12.42 4.86 -10.80
N LEU A 64 13.32 4.90 -11.77
CA LEU A 64 14.47 3.99 -11.86
C LEU A 64 15.49 4.11 -10.72
N PRO A 65 15.78 5.32 -10.18
CA PRO A 65 16.78 5.44 -9.12
C PRO A 65 16.40 4.78 -7.79
N ILE A 66 15.12 4.47 -7.56
CA ILE A 66 14.73 3.89 -6.29
C ILE A 66 15.30 2.47 -6.14
N THR A 67 15.91 2.20 -5.00
CA THR A 67 16.50 0.90 -4.70
C THR A 67 15.48 -0.02 -4.04
N LEU A 68 15.77 -1.32 -4.06
CA LEU A 68 14.94 -2.29 -3.34
C LEU A 68 14.91 -2.00 -1.83
N ASP A 69 16.05 -1.62 -1.25
CA ASP A 69 16.11 -1.28 0.17
C ASP A 69 15.23 -0.09 0.52
N GLN A 70 15.18 0.92 -0.35
CA GLN A 70 14.29 2.07 -0.17
C GLN A 70 12.83 1.65 -0.26
N MET A 71 12.48 0.77 -1.19
CA MET A 71 11.12 0.22 -1.31
C MET A 71 10.73 -0.55 -0.06
N ILE A 72 11.63 -1.37 0.47
CA ILE A 72 11.41 -2.13 1.70
C ILE A 72 11.20 -1.18 2.88
N TYR A 73 11.97 -0.12 2.96
CA TYR A 73 11.82 0.91 4.00
C TYR A 73 10.41 1.52 3.97
N HIS A 74 9.97 1.98 2.81
CA HIS A 74 8.63 2.57 2.67
C HIS A 74 7.52 1.54 2.96
N ALA A 75 7.64 0.34 2.41
CA ALA A 75 6.66 -0.71 2.61
C ALA A 75 6.54 -1.09 4.09
N SER A 76 7.65 -1.25 4.77
CA SER A 76 7.67 -1.59 6.20
C SER A 76 7.00 -0.50 7.05
N SER A 77 7.24 0.76 6.72
CA SER A 77 6.62 1.89 7.42
C SER A 77 5.11 1.87 7.27
N VAL A 78 4.63 1.63 6.05
CA VAL A 78 3.19 1.58 5.75
C VAL A 78 2.54 0.37 6.42
N VAL A 79 3.17 -0.80 6.36
CA VAL A 79 2.65 -2.02 6.98
C VAL A 79 2.47 -1.84 8.49
N ARG A 80 3.44 -1.21 9.16
CA ARG A 80 3.32 -0.93 10.59
C ARG A 80 2.17 0.00 10.94
N ALA A 81 1.81 0.87 10.02
CA ALA A 81 0.76 1.88 10.24
C ALA A 81 -0.66 1.34 10.07
N CYS A 82 -0.83 0.26 9.32
CA CYS A 82 -2.13 -0.18 8.85
C CYS A 82 -2.64 -1.39 9.62
N LYS A 83 -3.93 -1.33 9.97
CA LYS A 83 -4.63 -2.43 10.65
C LYS A 83 -5.64 -3.11 9.76
N ARG A 84 -6.16 -2.39 8.77
CA ARG A 84 -7.25 -2.86 7.91
C ARG A 84 -6.85 -2.94 6.43
N SER A 85 -6.27 -1.88 5.88
CA SER A 85 -5.98 -1.77 4.45
C SER A 85 -5.04 -2.86 3.96
N LEU A 86 -5.31 -3.39 2.77
CA LEU A 86 -4.38 -4.26 2.07
C LEU A 86 -3.24 -3.44 1.50
N ILE A 87 -2.01 -3.87 1.74
CA ILE A 87 -0.83 -3.15 1.26
C ILE A 87 -0.30 -3.87 0.03
N VAL A 88 -0.19 -3.12 -1.07
CA VAL A 88 0.39 -3.59 -2.32
C VAL A 88 1.66 -2.81 -2.57
N VAL A 89 2.76 -3.51 -2.75
CA VAL A 89 4.07 -2.91 -3.06
C VAL A 89 4.43 -3.26 -4.49
N ALA A 90 4.64 -2.25 -5.31
CA ALA A 90 4.92 -2.45 -6.73
C ALA A 90 6.16 -1.66 -7.17
N ARG A 91 7.06 -2.33 -7.84
CA ARG A 91 8.26 -1.75 -8.42
C ARG A 91 8.43 -2.22 -9.86
N LEU A 92 8.66 -1.27 -10.74
CA LEU A 92 8.94 -1.54 -12.15
C LEU A 92 10.44 -1.39 -12.39
N THR A 93 11.06 -2.41 -12.97
CA THR A 93 12.46 -2.37 -13.40
C THR A 93 12.53 -2.60 -14.91
N PHE A 94 13.73 -2.45 -15.50
CA PHE A 94 13.93 -2.78 -16.91
C PHE A 94 13.73 -4.27 -17.20
N GLU A 95 13.94 -5.12 -16.19
CA GLU A 95 13.93 -6.57 -16.38
C GLU A 95 12.59 -7.20 -16.00
N CYS A 96 11.91 -6.65 -14.99
CA CYS A 96 10.64 -7.20 -14.54
C CYS A 96 9.84 -6.19 -13.71
N THR A 97 8.58 -6.53 -13.48
CA THR A 97 7.71 -5.83 -12.53
C THR A 97 7.56 -6.69 -11.29
N ASP A 98 7.97 -6.16 -10.15
CA ASP A 98 7.82 -6.84 -8.86
C ASP A 98 6.60 -6.29 -8.14
N ILE A 99 5.68 -7.17 -7.76
CA ILE A 99 4.48 -6.83 -7.01
C ILE A 99 4.38 -7.73 -5.79
N PHE A 100 4.27 -7.12 -4.62
CA PHE A 100 4.12 -7.81 -3.35
C PHE A 100 2.85 -7.35 -2.65
N ILE A 101 2.17 -8.27 -1.98
CA ILE A 101 0.91 -8.01 -1.29
C ILE A 101 1.06 -8.37 0.19
N TYR A 102 0.68 -7.45 1.05
CA TYR A 102 0.78 -7.60 2.50
C TYR A 102 -0.56 -7.37 3.19
#